data_b04cb9338063aab66bee9dd84bafc0cd
#
_entry.id   b04cb9338063aab66bee9dd84bafc0cd
#
_cell.length_a   1.000
_cell.length_b   1.000
_cell.length_c   1.000
_cell.angle_alpha   90.00
_cell.angle_beta   90.00
_cell.angle_gamma   90.00
#
_symmetry.space_group_name_H-M   'P 1'
#
loop_
_entity.id
_entity.type
_entity.pdbx_description
1 polymer ?
#
loop_
_entity_poly.entity_id
_entity_poly.type
_entity_poly.pdbx_seq_one_letter_code
_entity_poly.pdbx_strand_id
1 'polypeptide(L)'
;MDVLIERDGDVLVATPVAEHLDLSNSDSFRHEIISALGDCHKLVLDMERVEFVDSRGCGAIISCLKNVSAAGGDLKLCDVKPAVRSVLELIRLHRICEIFETRDQAIYSFESLP
;
A
#
# COMPACT_ATOMS: atom_id res chain seq x y z
N MET A 1 -0.77 14.95 -4.89
CA MET A 1 -1.08 14.32 -3.61
C MET A 1 0.22 13.99 -2.88
N ASP A 2 0.27 14.23 -1.59
CA ASP A 2 1.48 13.94 -0.83
C ASP A 2 1.51 12.49 -0.37
N VAL A 3 2.67 11.87 -0.52
CA VAL A 3 2.93 10.54 0.00
C VAL A 3 4.25 10.63 0.77
N LEU A 4 4.21 10.30 2.05
CA LEU A 4 5.42 10.24 2.86
C LEU A 4 6.16 8.96 2.51
N ILE A 5 7.42 9.08 2.14
CA ILE A 5 8.25 7.95 1.76
C ILE A 5 9.36 7.77 2.79
N GLU A 6 9.46 6.57 3.32
CA GLU A 6 10.51 6.20 4.28
C GLU A 6 11.10 4.87 3.85
N ARG A 7 12.34 4.64 4.26
CA ARG A 7 12.98 3.36 4.01
C ARG A 7 13.35 2.72 5.34
N ASP A 8 13.07 1.42 5.44
CA ASP A 8 13.46 0.61 6.57
C ASP A 8 14.15 -0.63 6.00
N GLY A 9 15.50 -0.60 6.03
CA GLY A 9 16.28 -1.60 5.34
C GLY A 9 16.01 -1.57 3.84
N ASP A 10 15.59 -2.70 3.28
CA ASP A 10 15.24 -2.82 1.85
C ASP A 10 13.73 -2.69 1.60
N VAL A 11 12.97 -2.26 2.61
CA VAL A 11 11.52 -2.04 2.50
C VAL A 11 11.23 -0.57 2.34
N LEU A 12 10.41 -0.23 1.33
CA LEU A 12 9.88 1.12 1.17
C LEU A 12 8.55 1.21 1.91
N VAL A 13 8.41 2.21 2.79
CA VAL A 13 7.16 2.48 3.49
C VAL A 13 6.58 3.76 2.92
N ALA A 14 5.37 3.67 2.38
CA ALA A 14 4.67 4.80 1.80
C ALA A 14 3.39 5.08 2.59
N THR A 15 3.24 6.33 3.03
CA THR A 15 2.06 6.76 3.78
C THR A 15 1.35 7.86 2.99
N PRO A 16 0.21 7.55 2.36
CA PRO A 16 -0.56 8.59 1.67
C PRO A 16 -1.14 9.58 2.69
N VAL A 17 -0.96 10.87 2.40
CA VAL A 17 -1.42 11.95 3.27
C VAL A 17 -2.71 12.52 2.68
N ALA A 18 -3.78 11.76 2.82
CA ALA A 18 -5.11 12.14 2.37
C ALA A 18 -6.16 11.33 3.10
N GLU A 19 -7.30 11.94 3.42
CA GLU A 19 -8.42 11.24 4.05
C GLU A 19 -9.11 10.29 3.06
N HIS A 20 -9.14 10.66 1.79
CA HIS A 20 -9.78 9.87 0.74
C HIS A 20 -8.76 9.49 -0.32
N LEU A 21 -8.76 8.23 -0.70
CA LEU A 21 -8.03 7.77 -1.87
C LEU A 21 -9.07 7.44 -2.93
N ASP A 22 -9.21 8.32 -3.92
CA ASP A 22 -10.32 8.29 -4.86
C ASP A 22 -9.93 8.75 -6.26
N LEU A 23 -10.93 8.96 -7.11
CA LEU A 23 -10.73 9.40 -8.48
C LEU A 23 -9.87 10.66 -8.58
N SER A 24 -9.98 11.57 -7.61
CA SER A 24 -9.29 12.86 -7.69
C SER A 24 -7.78 12.75 -7.48
N ASN A 25 -7.30 11.71 -6.79
CA ASN A 25 -5.88 11.60 -6.43
C ASN A 25 -5.24 10.24 -6.69
N SER A 26 -5.99 9.26 -7.17
CA SER A 26 -5.48 7.89 -7.35
C SER A 26 -4.32 7.81 -8.34
N ASP A 27 -4.37 8.55 -9.43
CA ASP A 27 -3.30 8.53 -10.43
C ASP A 27 -2.01 9.14 -9.87
N SER A 28 -2.12 10.26 -9.16
CA SER A 28 -0.99 10.90 -8.51
C SER A 28 -0.38 9.99 -7.45
N PHE A 29 -1.20 9.36 -6.63
CA PHE A 29 -0.77 8.40 -5.61
C PHE A 29 0.04 7.27 -6.24
N ARG A 30 -0.51 6.63 -7.27
CA ARG A 30 0.16 5.53 -7.97
C ARG A 30 1.49 5.98 -8.56
N HIS A 31 1.48 7.12 -9.24
CA HIS A 31 2.67 7.64 -9.88
C HIS A 31 3.80 7.92 -8.87
N GLU A 32 3.47 8.56 -7.76
CA GLU A 32 4.45 8.88 -6.73
C GLU A 32 5.07 7.64 -6.11
N ILE A 33 4.26 6.62 -5.85
CA ILE A 33 4.76 5.37 -5.26
C ILE A 33 5.65 4.64 -6.24
N ILE A 34 5.21 4.47 -7.48
CA ILE A 34 5.98 3.74 -8.48
C ILE A 34 7.30 4.46 -8.75
N SER A 35 7.28 5.79 -8.80
CA SER A 35 8.51 6.59 -8.98
C SER A 35 9.46 6.42 -7.79
N ALA A 36 8.93 6.38 -6.57
CA ALA A 36 9.74 6.24 -5.37
C ALA A 36 10.34 4.83 -5.23
N LEU A 37 9.68 3.81 -5.75
CA LEU A 37 10.16 2.44 -5.65
C LEU A 37 11.51 2.24 -6.36
N GLY A 38 11.68 2.81 -7.55
CA GLY A 38 12.88 2.51 -8.34
C GLY A 38 13.03 1.00 -8.50
N ASP A 39 14.15 0.46 -8.03
CA ASP A 39 14.42 -0.98 -8.08
C ASP A 39 13.89 -1.73 -6.85
N CYS A 40 13.31 -1.02 -5.88
CA CYS A 40 12.76 -1.64 -4.67
C CYS A 40 11.50 -2.41 -5.01
N HIS A 41 11.36 -3.61 -4.44
CA HIS A 41 10.20 -4.45 -4.69
C HIS A 41 9.52 -4.94 -3.41
N LYS A 42 9.89 -4.35 -2.27
CA LYS A 42 9.24 -4.61 -0.99
C LYS A 42 8.56 -3.33 -0.54
N LEU A 43 7.25 -3.32 -0.56
CA LEU A 43 6.46 -2.13 -0.32
C LEU A 43 5.46 -2.35 0.81
N VAL A 44 5.47 -1.45 1.79
CA VAL A 44 4.45 -1.34 2.83
C VAL A 44 3.67 -0.05 2.59
N LEU A 45 2.36 -0.16 2.45
CA LEU A 45 1.46 0.99 2.43
C LEU A 45 0.86 1.17 3.80
N ASP A 46 1.19 2.28 4.45
CA ASP A 46 0.62 2.64 5.74
C ASP A 46 -0.62 3.51 5.50
N MET A 47 -1.77 2.94 5.80
CA MET A 47 -3.07 3.54 5.50
C MET A 47 -3.67 4.30 6.68
N GLU A 48 -2.86 4.63 7.69
CA GLU A 48 -3.38 5.23 8.93
C GLU A 48 -4.14 6.53 8.73
N ARG A 49 -3.82 7.28 7.68
CA ARG A 49 -4.45 8.58 7.40
C ARG A 49 -5.63 8.49 6.44
N VAL A 50 -5.82 7.33 5.82
CA VAL A 50 -6.88 7.14 4.83
C VAL A 50 -8.13 6.64 5.53
N GLU A 51 -9.23 7.39 5.37
CA GLU A 51 -10.51 7.06 5.99
C GLU A 51 -11.49 6.46 5.00
N PHE A 52 -11.27 6.65 3.71
CA PHE A 52 -12.14 6.12 2.68
C PHE A 52 -11.38 5.85 1.38
N VAL A 53 -11.76 4.78 0.68
CA VAL A 53 -11.27 4.45 -0.66
C VAL A 53 -12.45 4.13 -1.55
N ASP A 54 -12.39 4.58 -2.81
CA ASP A 54 -13.34 4.18 -3.83
C ASP A 54 -12.70 3.16 -4.78
N SER A 55 -13.41 2.80 -5.85
CA SER A 55 -12.90 1.81 -6.80
C SER A 55 -11.61 2.26 -7.50
N ARG A 56 -11.44 3.56 -7.71
CA ARG A 56 -10.20 4.10 -8.31
C ARG A 56 -9.04 4.03 -7.36
N GLY A 57 -9.28 4.30 -6.07
CA GLY A 57 -8.27 4.14 -5.03
C GLY A 57 -7.84 2.68 -4.91
N CYS A 58 -8.79 1.76 -4.92
CA CYS A 58 -8.49 0.33 -4.91
C CYS A 58 -7.68 -0.08 -6.13
N GLY A 59 -8.06 0.42 -7.31
CA GLY A 59 -7.34 0.16 -8.55
C GLY A 59 -5.89 0.63 -8.51
N ALA A 60 -5.64 1.78 -7.88
CA ALA A 60 -4.29 2.31 -7.72
C ALA A 60 -3.44 1.41 -6.80
N ILE A 61 -4.03 0.90 -5.71
CA ILE A 61 -3.34 -0.05 -4.82
C ILE A 61 -2.99 -1.32 -5.59
N ILE A 62 -3.94 -1.85 -6.35
CA ILE A 62 -3.73 -3.05 -7.16
C ILE A 62 -2.61 -2.82 -8.20
N SER A 63 -2.58 -1.64 -8.80
CA SER A 63 -1.54 -1.28 -9.77
C SER A 63 -0.16 -1.29 -9.13
N CYS A 64 -0.03 -0.77 -7.91
CA CYS A 64 1.23 -0.81 -7.15
C CYS A 64 1.62 -2.25 -6.83
N LEU A 65 0.64 -3.09 -6.44
CA LEU A 65 0.89 -4.51 -6.17
C LEU A 65 1.43 -5.22 -7.42
N LYS A 66 0.80 -4.99 -8.56
CA LYS A 66 1.26 -5.60 -9.81
C LYS A 66 2.68 -5.18 -10.16
N ASN A 67 3.02 -3.93 -9.91
CA ASN A 67 4.36 -3.40 -10.19
C ASN A 67 5.42 -4.14 -9.37
N VAL A 68 5.23 -4.27 -8.06
CA VAL A 68 6.21 -4.94 -7.20
C VAL A 68 6.21 -6.45 -7.43
N SER A 69 5.05 -7.05 -7.71
CA SER A 69 4.96 -8.49 -7.98
C SER A 69 5.70 -8.87 -9.26
N ALA A 70 5.63 -8.03 -10.29
CA ALA A 70 6.36 -8.25 -11.54
C ALA A 70 7.87 -8.24 -11.33
N ALA A 71 8.35 -7.53 -10.30
CA ALA A 71 9.75 -7.49 -9.94
C ALA A 71 10.15 -8.58 -8.93
N GLY A 72 9.25 -9.50 -8.63
CA GLY A 72 9.51 -10.60 -7.70
C GLY A 72 9.28 -10.24 -6.23
N GLY A 73 8.62 -9.11 -5.98
CA GLY A 73 8.37 -8.62 -4.63
C GLY A 73 6.93 -8.74 -4.19
N ASP A 74 6.57 -7.92 -3.20
CA ASP A 74 5.22 -7.94 -2.63
C ASP A 74 4.87 -6.57 -2.06
N LEU A 75 3.57 -6.36 -1.88
CA LEU A 75 3.00 -5.19 -1.23
C LEU A 75 2.19 -5.65 -0.03
N LYS A 76 2.40 -5.00 1.11
CA LYS A 76 1.66 -5.27 2.34
C LYS A 76 1.02 -3.99 2.83
N LEU A 77 -0.15 -4.11 3.45
CA LEU A 77 -0.89 -2.98 4.00
C LEU A 77 -0.83 -3.01 5.52
N CYS A 78 -0.87 -1.85 6.14
CA CYS A 78 -0.96 -1.75 7.60
C CYS A 78 -1.81 -0.56 8.02
N ASP A 79 -2.26 -0.58 9.27
CA ASP A 79 -3.04 0.49 9.87
C ASP A 79 -4.29 0.83 9.06
N VAL A 80 -4.95 -0.20 8.54
CA VAL A 80 -6.15 -0.05 7.71
C VAL A 80 -7.36 0.15 8.61
N LYS A 81 -8.04 1.29 8.45
CA LYS A 81 -9.24 1.58 9.24
C LYS A 81 -10.39 0.64 8.86
N PRO A 82 -11.32 0.36 9.79
CA PRO A 82 -12.40 -0.59 9.53
C PRO A 82 -13.22 -0.30 8.27
N ALA A 83 -13.52 0.97 8.01
CA ALA A 83 -14.29 1.34 6.82
C ALA A 83 -13.52 1.05 5.53
N VAL A 84 -12.21 1.28 5.52
CA VAL A 84 -11.36 0.96 4.38
C VAL A 84 -11.22 -0.55 4.24
N ARG A 85 -11.01 -1.25 5.36
CA ARG A 85 -10.90 -2.70 5.36
C ARG A 85 -12.13 -3.36 4.75
N SER A 86 -13.31 -2.85 5.09
CA SER A 86 -14.57 -3.39 4.55
C SER A 86 -14.62 -3.31 3.02
N VAL A 87 -14.16 -2.20 2.45
CA VAL A 87 -14.10 -2.05 0.99
C VAL A 87 -13.08 -3.02 0.39
N LEU A 88 -11.90 -3.13 0.99
CA LEU A 88 -10.87 -4.04 0.50
C LEU A 88 -11.31 -5.49 0.54
N GLU A 89 -12.02 -5.89 1.60
CA GLU A 89 -12.55 -7.24 1.74
C GLU A 89 -13.67 -7.51 0.73
N LEU A 90 -14.50 -6.52 0.46
CA LEU A 90 -15.58 -6.65 -0.50
C LEU A 90 -15.05 -6.98 -1.90
N ILE A 91 -13.93 -6.39 -2.30
CA ILE A 91 -13.28 -6.68 -3.58
C ILE A 91 -12.25 -7.82 -3.47
N ARG A 92 -12.12 -8.41 -2.29
CA ARG A 92 -11.22 -9.55 -2.01
C ARG A 92 -9.74 -9.23 -2.16
N LEU A 93 -9.37 -7.98 -1.98
CA LEU A 93 -7.97 -7.58 -2.04
C LEU A 93 -7.14 -8.24 -0.93
N HIS A 94 -7.77 -8.49 0.24
CA HIS A 94 -7.11 -9.16 1.37
C HIS A 94 -6.63 -10.58 1.04
N ARG A 95 -7.09 -11.17 -0.05
CA ARG A 95 -6.65 -12.51 -0.48
C ARG A 95 -5.36 -12.48 -1.28
N ILE A 96 -5.01 -11.34 -1.85
CA ILE A 96 -3.81 -11.20 -2.68
C ILE A 96 -2.81 -10.23 -2.08
N CYS A 97 -3.16 -9.56 -0.99
CA CYS A 97 -2.33 -8.57 -0.32
C CYS A 97 -2.56 -8.67 1.18
N GLU A 98 -1.53 -9.02 1.94
CA GLU A 98 -1.65 -9.18 3.38
C GLU A 98 -1.89 -7.84 4.06
N ILE A 99 -2.76 -7.84 5.07
CA ILE A 99 -3.09 -6.65 5.86
C ILE A 99 -2.65 -6.93 7.30
N PHE A 100 -1.76 -6.08 7.80
CA PHE A 100 -1.25 -6.16 9.17
C PHE A 100 -1.83 -5.05 10.01
N GLU A 101 -1.86 -5.23 11.32
CA GLU A 101 -2.38 -4.21 12.22
C GLU A 101 -1.43 -3.03 12.35
N THR A 102 -0.12 -3.29 12.33
CA THR A 102 0.89 -2.24 12.53
C THR A 102 1.92 -2.25 11.41
N ARG A 103 2.57 -1.09 11.25
CA ARG A 103 3.68 -0.92 10.32
C ARG A 103 4.80 -1.90 10.63
N ASP A 104 5.17 -2.03 11.90
CA ASP A 104 6.28 -2.92 12.30
C ASP A 104 6.00 -4.36 11.93
N GLN A 105 4.76 -4.84 12.12
CA GLN A 105 4.39 -6.19 11.71
C GLN A 105 4.53 -6.38 10.21
N ALA A 106 4.11 -5.40 9.42
CA ALA A 106 4.19 -5.46 7.97
C ALA A 106 5.65 -5.51 7.50
N ILE A 107 6.50 -4.66 8.07
CA ILE A 107 7.92 -4.62 7.73
C ILE A 107 8.58 -5.94 8.12
N TYR A 108 8.33 -6.40 9.35
CA TYR A 108 8.92 -7.63 9.85
C TYR A 108 8.55 -8.85 9.00
N SER A 109 7.35 -8.85 8.43
CA SER A 109 6.89 -9.97 7.62
C SER A 109 7.76 -10.23 6.38
N PHE A 110 8.45 -9.20 5.90
CA PHE A 110 9.42 -9.35 4.80
C PHE A 110 10.71 -10.04 5.24
N GLU A 111 11.03 -9.99 6.52
CA GLU A 111 12.27 -10.56 7.08
C GLU A 111 12.05 -11.95 7.65
N SER A 112 10.81 -12.36 7.88
CA SER A 112 10.49 -13.60 8.59
C SER A 112 10.61 -14.86 7.75
N LEU A 113 10.95 -14.75 6.47
CA LEU A 113 11.13 -15.91 5.61
C LEU A 113 12.53 -16.49 5.75
N PRO A 114 12.64 -17.84 5.84
CA PRO A 114 13.92 -18.50 5.86
C PRO A 114 14.66 -18.35 4.54
#